data_861569cc68f655408a05ac6a3fa99726
#
_entry.id   861569cc68f655408a05ac6a3fa99726
#
_cell.length_a   1.000
_cell.length_b   1.000
_cell.length_c   1.000
_cell.angle_alpha   90.00
_cell.angle_beta   90.00
_cell.angle_gamma   90.00
#
_symmetry.space_group_name_H-M   'P 1'
#
loop_
_entity.id
_entity.type
_entity.pdbx_description
1 polymer ?
#
loop_
_entity_poly.entity_id
_entity_poly.type
_entity_poly.pdbx_seq_one_letter_code
_entity_poly.pdbx_strand_id
1 'polypeptide(L)'
;MTRRFLIAGLMLIAFAAGSSGEEPRKAQTDTLPSLERMKKLAGTWVEADKDGKPTDKVVSNIKITAAGSAVQETLFPGQPMEMVSLYHRDGSDLVMTHYCALGNQPRMKADPKSPANQIRFLFVGGTNLDPAKDMHMHGGTLTFVDADHIEFAGEGWVGGKPAPDHCVTMKLVRKK
;
A
#
# COMPACT_ATOMS: atom_id res chain seq x y z
N MET A 1 -32.90 71.23 -28.12
CA MET A 1 -31.83 70.71 -27.26
C MET A 1 -32.43 69.68 -26.30
N THR A 2 -32.42 68.39 -26.65
CA THR A 2 -33.06 67.33 -25.88
C THR A 2 -31.99 66.38 -25.29
N ARG A 3 -31.85 66.44 -23.99
CA ARG A 3 -30.91 65.56 -23.24
C ARG A 3 -31.59 64.20 -23.03
N ARG A 4 -30.99 63.16 -23.57
CA ARG A 4 -31.34 61.75 -23.29
C ARG A 4 -30.57 61.28 -22.06
N PHE A 5 -31.28 60.85 -21.01
CA PHE A 5 -30.73 60.15 -19.86
C PHE A 5 -30.64 58.67 -20.18
N LEU A 6 -29.42 58.09 -20.13
CA LEU A 6 -29.21 56.67 -20.15
C LEU A 6 -29.30 56.13 -18.70
N ILE A 7 -30.21 55.23 -18.46
CA ILE A 7 -30.33 54.48 -17.21
C ILE A 7 -29.49 53.21 -17.39
N ALA A 8 -28.38 53.11 -16.66
CA ALA A 8 -27.59 51.89 -16.57
C ALA A 8 -28.23 50.95 -15.55
N GLY A 9 -28.78 49.83 -16.04
CA GLY A 9 -29.30 48.77 -15.19
C GLY A 9 -28.14 47.93 -14.60
N LEU A 10 -28.03 47.94 -13.27
CA LEU A 10 -27.10 47.11 -12.52
C LEU A 10 -27.72 45.72 -12.34
N MET A 11 -27.19 44.73 -13.02
CA MET A 11 -27.60 43.33 -12.90
C MET A 11 -26.88 42.69 -11.75
N LEU A 12 -27.52 42.46 -10.60
CA LEU A 12 -27.00 41.71 -9.48
C LEU A 12 -27.03 40.20 -9.83
N ILE A 13 -25.87 39.62 -10.04
CA ILE A 13 -25.74 38.15 -10.14
C ILE A 13 -25.59 37.62 -8.72
N ALA A 14 -26.64 36.96 -8.22
CA ALA A 14 -26.57 36.22 -6.95
C ALA A 14 -25.81 34.90 -7.17
N PHE A 15 -24.58 34.79 -6.62
CA PHE A 15 -23.90 33.52 -6.50
C PHE A 15 -24.55 32.70 -5.39
N ALA A 16 -25.28 31.64 -5.76
CA ALA A 16 -25.70 30.62 -4.82
C ALA A 16 -24.47 29.75 -4.46
N ALA A 17 -23.94 29.92 -3.26
CA ALA A 17 -22.94 29.03 -2.69
C ALA A 17 -23.61 27.67 -2.38
N GLY A 18 -23.51 26.73 -3.30
CA GLY A 18 -23.87 25.34 -3.04
C GLY A 18 -22.88 24.75 -2.04
N SER A 19 -23.29 24.60 -0.77
CA SER A 19 -22.57 23.79 0.20
C SER A 19 -22.74 22.33 -0.21
N SER A 20 -21.73 21.77 -0.88
CA SER A 20 -21.59 20.32 -1.02
C SER A 20 -21.30 19.75 0.38
N GLY A 21 -22.36 19.28 1.05
CA GLY A 21 -22.23 18.51 2.28
C GLY A 21 -21.41 17.26 2.00
N GLU A 22 -20.15 17.28 2.36
CA GLU A 22 -19.31 16.09 2.39
C GLU A 22 -19.87 15.19 3.49
N GLU A 23 -20.54 14.10 3.12
CA GLU A 23 -21.01 13.10 4.08
C GLU A 23 -19.82 12.61 4.91
N PRO A 24 -19.95 12.52 6.25
CA PRO A 24 -18.87 12.01 7.10
C PRO A 24 -18.56 10.59 6.69
N ARG A 25 -17.34 10.39 6.13
CA ARG A 25 -16.80 9.09 5.74
C ARG A 25 -16.87 8.16 6.96
N LYS A 26 -17.77 7.16 6.93
CA LYS A 26 -17.91 6.16 8.00
C LYS A 26 -16.52 5.62 8.35
N ALA A 27 -16.17 5.65 9.63
CA ALA A 27 -14.95 5.05 10.14
C ALA A 27 -14.89 3.59 9.69
N GLN A 28 -13.94 3.30 8.80
CA GLN A 28 -13.71 1.95 8.30
C GLN A 28 -13.19 1.12 9.47
N THR A 29 -13.86 0.02 9.80
CA THR A 29 -13.47 -0.84 10.92
C THR A 29 -12.02 -1.30 10.74
N ASP A 30 -11.21 -1.26 11.80
CA ASP A 30 -9.77 -1.61 11.82
C ASP A 30 -9.46 -3.04 11.36
N THR A 31 -10.48 -3.84 11.07
CA THR A 31 -10.37 -5.25 10.66
C THR A 31 -10.25 -5.44 9.15
N LEU A 32 -10.64 -4.44 8.33
CA LEU A 32 -10.53 -4.55 6.87
C LEU A 32 -9.12 -4.19 6.39
N PRO A 33 -8.63 -4.81 5.30
CA PRO A 33 -7.41 -4.38 4.64
C PRO A 33 -7.51 -2.90 4.26
N SER A 34 -6.67 -2.06 4.85
CA SER A 34 -6.76 -0.62 4.64
C SER A 34 -5.38 0.02 4.67
N LEU A 35 -5.26 1.18 4.02
CA LEU A 35 -4.03 1.98 4.06
C LEU A 35 -3.71 2.42 5.50
N GLU A 36 -4.72 2.65 6.35
CA GLU A 36 -4.52 3.05 7.75
C GLU A 36 -3.84 1.94 8.55
N ARG A 37 -4.12 0.67 8.25
CA ARG A 37 -3.39 -0.45 8.88
C ARG A 37 -1.93 -0.48 8.43
N MET A 38 -1.64 -0.21 7.15
CA MET A 38 -0.27 -0.12 6.64
C MET A 38 0.49 1.05 7.26
N LYS A 39 -0.16 2.20 7.50
CA LYS A 39 0.46 3.36 8.17
C LYS A 39 0.92 3.05 9.60
N LYS A 40 0.23 2.17 10.33
CA LYS A 40 0.63 1.73 11.69
C LYS A 40 1.96 0.99 11.69
N LEU A 41 2.39 0.48 10.54
CA LEU A 41 3.68 -0.21 10.38
C LEU A 41 4.86 0.74 10.18
N ALA A 42 4.65 2.06 10.06
CA ALA A 42 5.76 3.01 9.87
C ALA A 42 6.84 2.81 10.94
N GLY A 43 8.10 2.72 10.49
CA GLY A 43 9.26 2.43 11.33
C GLY A 43 10.25 1.48 10.67
N THR A 44 11.26 1.08 11.43
CA THR A 44 12.28 0.12 11.01
C THR A 44 11.96 -1.26 11.59
N TRP A 45 12.08 -2.27 10.75
CA TRP A 45 11.83 -3.66 11.09
C TRP A 45 13.08 -4.49 10.87
N VAL A 46 13.45 -5.27 11.89
CA VAL A 46 14.60 -6.15 11.87
C VAL A 46 14.16 -7.61 11.84
N GLU A 47 15.02 -8.49 11.39
CA GLU A 47 14.80 -9.94 11.43
C GLU A 47 14.61 -10.40 12.88
N ALA A 48 13.65 -11.28 13.11
CA ALA A 48 13.50 -11.99 14.38
C ALA A 48 14.42 -13.23 14.39
N ASP A 49 15.08 -13.48 15.50
CA ASP A 49 15.81 -14.74 15.72
C ASP A 49 14.82 -15.92 15.97
N LYS A 50 15.37 -17.12 16.22
CA LYS A 50 14.57 -18.33 16.51
C LYS A 50 13.67 -18.21 17.75
N ASP A 51 14.01 -17.31 18.68
CA ASP A 51 13.26 -17.05 19.91
C ASP A 51 12.32 -15.84 19.79
N GLY A 52 12.20 -15.26 18.56
CA GLY A 52 11.37 -14.09 18.27
C GLY A 52 11.98 -12.76 18.71
N LYS A 53 13.28 -12.72 19.08
CA LYS A 53 13.95 -11.49 19.51
C LYS A 53 14.52 -10.72 18.32
N PRO A 54 14.62 -9.38 18.41
CA PRO A 54 15.19 -8.58 17.33
C PRO A 54 16.68 -8.88 17.16
N THR A 55 17.10 -9.00 15.89
CA THR A 55 18.52 -9.02 15.49
C THR A 55 18.96 -7.62 15.03
N ASP A 56 20.24 -7.46 14.66
CA ASP A 56 20.74 -6.20 14.07
C ASP A 56 20.43 -6.06 12.56
N LYS A 57 19.92 -7.13 11.93
CA LYS A 57 19.66 -7.17 10.49
C LYS A 57 18.38 -6.41 10.14
N VAL A 58 18.53 -5.21 9.58
CA VAL A 58 17.40 -4.45 9.05
C VAL A 58 16.89 -5.14 7.79
N VAL A 59 15.59 -5.47 7.79
CA VAL A 59 14.89 -6.12 6.67
C VAL A 59 13.98 -5.15 5.96
N SER A 60 13.27 -4.27 6.70
CA SER A 60 12.32 -3.35 6.09
C SER A 60 12.34 -1.98 6.79
N ASN A 61 12.29 -0.92 5.98
CA ASN A 61 12.00 0.44 6.42
C ASN A 61 10.68 0.88 5.81
N ILE A 62 9.70 1.18 6.67
CA ILE A 62 8.36 1.58 6.28
C ILE A 62 8.13 3.05 6.63
N LYS A 63 7.67 3.85 5.68
CA LYS A 63 7.35 5.27 5.89
C LYS A 63 6.04 5.67 5.23
N ILE A 64 5.34 6.61 5.85
CA ILE A 64 4.20 7.29 5.25
C ILE A 64 4.76 8.34 4.28
N THR A 65 4.20 8.42 3.07
CA THR A 65 4.64 9.33 2.02
C THR A 65 3.45 9.94 1.26
N ALA A 66 3.72 10.77 0.25
CA ALA A 66 2.69 11.41 -0.58
C ALA A 66 1.59 12.08 0.25
N ALA A 67 1.99 12.92 1.23
CA ALA A 67 1.08 13.61 2.15
C ALA A 67 0.07 12.67 2.85
N GLY A 68 0.49 11.43 3.16
CA GLY A 68 -0.35 10.44 3.82
C GLY A 68 -1.21 9.58 2.90
N SER A 69 -1.15 9.77 1.58
CA SER A 69 -1.93 8.99 0.61
C SER A 69 -1.27 7.68 0.20
N ALA A 70 0.01 7.45 0.59
CA ALA A 70 0.73 6.23 0.32
C ALA A 70 1.63 5.81 1.49
N VAL A 71 1.98 4.53 1.53
CA VAL A 71 3.02 3.95 2.39
C VAL A 71 4.08 3.36 1.49
N GLN A 72 5.33 3.68 1.73
CA GLN A 72 6.49 3.09 1.07
C GLN A 72 7.18 2.15 2.04
N GLU A 73 7.47 0.96 1.56
CA GLU A 73 8.34 0.00 2.21
C GLU A 73 9.60 -0.18 1.37
N THR A 74 10.77 -0.02 1.99
CA THR A 74 12.06 -0.37 1.38
C THR A 74 12.54 -1.67 2.02
N LEU A 75 12.60 -2.73 1.25
CA LEU A 75 13.10 -4.04 1.66
C LEU A 75 14.61 -4.11 1.43
N PHE A 76 15.33 -4.70 2.38
CA PHE A 76 16.79 -4.88 2.36
C PHE A 76 17.56 -3.58 2.07
N PRO A 77 17.32 -2.49 2.84
CA PRO A 77 17.85 -1.17 2.55
C PRO A 77 19.37 -1.16 2.50
N GLY A 78 19.93 -0.54 1.44
CA GLY A 78 21.38 -0.44 1.21
C GLY A 78 22.04 -1.73 0.73
N GLN A 79 21.27 -2.78 0.43
CA GLN A 79 21.81 -4.06 -0.08
C GLN A 79 21.64 -4.14 -1.61
N PRO A 80 22.43 -4.97 -2.33
CA PRO A 80 22.30 -5.16 -3.78
C PRO A 80 20.89 -5.63 -4.23
N MET A 81 20.14 -6.26 -3.33
CA MET A 81 18.78 -6.75 -3.56
C MET A 81 17.72 -5.82 -2.93
N GLU A 82 18.05 -4.53 -2.76
CA GLU A 82 17.06 -3.56 -2.29
C GLU A 82 15.86 -3.51 -3.23
N MET A 83 14.67 -3.55 -2.65
CA MET A 83 13.40 -3.49 -3.37
C MET A 83 12.47 -2.47 -2.71
N VAL A 84 11.44 -2.03 -3.44
CA VAL A 84 10.46 -1.10 -2.92
C VAL A 84 9.05 -1.64 -3.16
N SER A 85 8.21 -1.57 -2.13
CA SER A 85 6.76 -1.75 -2.26
C SER A 85 6.05 -0.44 -1.96
N LEU A 86 5.10 -0.07 -2.81
CA LEU A 86 4.23 1.09 -2.60
C LEU A 86 2.79 0.62 -2.38
N TYR A 87 2.22 1.05 -1.25
CA TYR A 87 0.85 0.76 -0.87
C TYR A 87 0.02 2.04 -0.97
N HIS A 88 -1.12 1.99 -1.64
CA HIS A 88 -2.03 3.12 -1.79
C HIS A 88 -3.47 2.65 -1.91
N ARG A 89 -4.42 3.59 -1.92
CA ARG A 89 -5.82 3.29 -2.20
C ARG A 89 -6.12 3.44 -3.69
N ASP A 90 -6.95 2.51 -4.19
CA ASP A 90 -7.63 2.61 -5.48
C ASP A 90 -9.13 2.46 -5.20
N GLY A 91 -9.84 3.59 -5.11
CA GLY A 91 -11.19 3.60 -4.56
C GLY A 91 -11.23 3.12 -3.10
N SER A 92 -11.97 2.03 -2.84
CA SER A 92 -12.04 1.36 -1.53
C SER A 92 -10.91 0.36 -1.28
N ASP A 93 -10.20 -0.04 -2.33
CA ASP A 93 -9.24 -1.13 -2.27
C ASP A 93 -7.86 -0.65 -1.81
N LEU A 94 -7.17 -1.51 -1.07
CA LEU A 94 -5.73 -1.37 -0.82
C LEU A 94 -4.97 -2.08 -1.94
N VAL A 95 -4.11 -1.35 -2.64
CA VAL A 95 -3.27 -1.86 -3.73
C VAL A 95 -1.81 -1.78 -3.33
N MET A 96 -1.03 -2.77 -3.73
CA MET A 96 0.42 -2.80 -3.62
C MET A 96 1.04 -2.92 -5.01
N THR A 97 2.08 -2.13 -5.29
CA THR A 97 3.00 -2.35 -6.42
C THR A 97 4.37 -2.63 -5.84
N HIS A 98 4.92 -3.80 -6.18
CA HIS A 98 6.25 -4.23 -5.73
C HIS A 98 7.27 -4.02 -6.85
N TYR A 99 8.28 -3.19 -6.62
CA TYR A 99 9.42 -2.95 -7.52
C TYR A 99 10.50 -3.95 -7.18
N CYS A 100 10.51 -5.07 -7.92
CA CYS A 100 11.34 -6.23 -7.64
C CYS A 100 12.76 -6.06 -8.19
N ALA A 101 13.75 -6.63 -7.49
CA ALA A 101 15.13 -6.75 -8.00
C ALA A 101 15.24 -7.58 -9.30
N LEU A 102 14.21 -8.33 -9.65
CA LEU A 102 14.08 -9.02 -10.94
C LEU A 102 13.79 -8.06 -12.12
N GLY A 103 13.57 -6.76 -11.85
CA GLY A 103 13.28 -5.75 -12.87
C GLY A 103 11.82 -5.67 -13.31
N ASN A 104 10.94 -6.49 -12.74
CA ASN A 104 9.49 -6.40 -12.95
C ASN A 104 8.76 -5.71 -11.80
N GLN A 105 7.51 -5.30 -12.04
CA GLN A 105 6.69 -4.61 -11.05
C GLN A 105 5.32 -5.27 -10.94
N PRO A 106 5.22 -6.42 -10.22
CA PRO A 106 3.94 -7.04 -9.95
C PRO A 106 3.04 -6.11 -9.11
N ARG A 107 1.78 -6.08 -9.48
CA ARG A 107 0.72 -5.33 -8.82
C ARG A 107 -0.25 -6.30 -8.16
N MET A 108 -0.61 -6.01 -6.93
CA MET A 108 -1.49 -6.83 -6.12
C MET A 108 -2.57 -5.99 -5.45
N LYS A 109 -3.69 -6.62 -5.18
CA LYS A 109 -4.82 -6.03 -4.47
C LYS A 109 -5.08 -6.84 -3.20
N ALA A 110 -5.35 -6.15 -2.10
CA ALA A 110 -5.71 -6.82 -0.86
C ALA A 110 -7.06 -7.53 -0.98
N ASP A 111 -7.12 -8.78 -0.54
CA ASP A 111 -8.36 -9.55 -0.46
C ASP A 111 -9.22 -8.99 0.70
N PRO A 112 -10.44 -8.47 0.42
CA PRO A 112 -11.33 -7.96 1.45
C PRO A 112 -11.80 -9.05 2.43
N LYS A 113 -11.62 -10.34 2.08
CA LYS A 113 -11.94 -11.50 2.92
C LYS A 113 -10.74 -11.95 3.78
N SER A 114 -9.66 -11.16 3.84
CA SER A 114 -8.53 -11.46 4.72
C SER A 114 -9.00 -11.60 6.17
N PRO A 115 -8.45 -12.56 6.95
CA PRO A 115 -8.68 -12.62 8.39
C PRO A 115 -8.33 -11.29 9.08
N ALA A 116 -8.95 -11.02 10.23
CA ALA A 116 -8.78 -9.75 10.94
C ALA A 116 -7.31 -9.40 11.27
N ASN A 117 -6.48 -10.40 11.53
CA ASN A 117 -5.05 -10.24 11.81
C ASN A 117 -4.15 -10.36 10.56
N GLN A 118 -4.72 -10.39 9.34
CA GLN A 118 -3.96 -10.55 8.11
C GLN A 118 -4.36 -9.54 7.04
N ILE A 119 -3.48 -9.33 6.08
CA ILE A 119 -3.77 -8.77 4.77
C ILE A 119 -3.18 -9.74 3.73
N ARG A 120 -4.04 -10.37 2.94
CA ARG A 120 -3.63 -11.19 1.80
C ARG A 120 -3.64 -10.32 0.55
N PHE A 121 -2.54 -10.34 -0.19
CA PHE A 121 -2.38 -9.63 -1.45
C PHE A 121 -2.49 -10.62 -2.60
N LEU A 122 -3.42 -10.36 -3.52
CA LEU A 122 -3.70 -11.20 -4.69
C LEU A 122 -3.20 -10.51 -5.94
N PHE A 123 -2.52 -11.24 -6.81
CA PHE A 123 -2.00 -10.72 -8.08
C PHE A 123 -3.11 -10.22 -9.00
N VAL A 124 -2.90 -9.02 -9.56
CA VAL A 124 -3.82 -8.40 -10.52
C VAL A 124 -3.14 -7.96 -11.81
N GLY A 125 -1.85 -8.23 -11.97
CA GLY A 125 -1.06 -7.87 -13.15
C GLY A 125 0.30 -7.28 -12.77
N GLY A 126 0.94 -6.61 -13.71
CA GLY A 126 2.24 -5.97 -13.50
C GLY A 126 2.79 -5.30 -14.74
N THR A 127 3.94 -4.64 -14.61
CA THR A 127 4.71 -4.09 -15.72
C THR A 127 6.04 -4.80 -15.84
N ASN A 128 6.63 -4.82 -17.05
CA ASN A 128 7.83 -5.58 -17.38
C ASN A 128 7.71 -7.06 -16.96
N LEU A 129 6.55 -7.66 -17.20
CA LEU A 129 6.17 -8.97 -16.69
C LEU A 129 5.22 -9.69 -17.67
N ASP A 130 5.63 -10.86 -18.14
CA ASP A 130 4.75 -11.86 -18.73
C ASP A 130 4.45 -12.92 -17.65
N PRO A 131 3.28 -12.90 -16.99
CA PRO A 131 3.01 -13.80 -15.87
C PRO A 131 2.96 -15.29 -16.25
N ALA A 132 2.85 -15.60 -17.55
CA ALA A 132 2.91 -16.96 -18.04
C ALA A 132 4.34 -17.51 -18.19
N LYS A 133 5.36 -16.63 -18.12
CA LYS A 133 6.77 -16.99 -18.35
C LYS A 133 7.68 -16.56 -17.24
N ASP A 134 7.55 -15.29 -16.80
CA ASP A 134 8.55 -14.65 -15.97
C ASP A 134 8.38 -15.02 -14.50
N MET A 135 9.52 -15.11 -13.82
CA MET A 135 9.52 -15.21 -12.36
C MET A 135 9.07 -13.89 -11.73
N HIS A 136 8.12 -13.98 -10.78
CA HIS A 136 7.61 -12.81 -10.09
C HIS A 136 6.98 -13.16 -8.75
N MET A 137 6.84 -12.16 -7.88
CA MET A 137 5.97 -12.25 -6.71
C MET A 137 4.51 -12.24 -7.16
N HIS A 138 3.78 -13.33 -6.94
CA HIS A 138 2.39 -13.50 -7.38
C HIS A 138 1.37 -13.20 -6.29
N GLY A 139 1.81 -13.10 -5.07
CA GLY A 139 0.96 -12.79 -3.93
C GLY A 139 1.76 -12.74 -2.65
N GLY A 140 1.06 -12.54 -1.55
CA GLY A 140 1.68 -12.60 -0.24
C GLY A 140 0.67 -12.35 0.88
N THR A 141 1.05 -12.77 2.07
CA THR A 141 0.25 -12.59 3.27
C THR A 141 1.06 -11.86 4.32
N LEU A 142 0.58 -10.68 4.72
CA LEU A 142 1.09 -9.95 5.87
C LEU A 142 0.24 -10.32 7.09
N THR A 143 0.87 -10.88 8.12
CA THR A 143 0.24 -11.23 9.39
C THR A 143 0.69 -10.25 10.48
N PHE A 144 -0.26 -9.64 11.15
CA PHE A 144 -0.05 -8.80 12.33
C PHE A 144 -0.09 -9.72 13.56
N VAL A 145 1.08 -10.06 14.11
CA VAL A 145 1.17 -10.92 15.30
C VAL A 145 0.79 -10.09 16.52
N ASP A 146 1.40 -8.92 16.67
CA ASP A 146 1.07 -7.89 17.66
C ASP A 146 1.55 -6.50 17.18
N ALA A 147 1.68 -5.52 18.08
CA ALA A 147 2.08 -4.15 17.73
C ALA A 147 3.54 -4.05 17.25
N ASP A 148 4.40 -4.96 17.71
CA ASP A 148 5.83 -4.95 17.46
C ASP A 148 6.32 -6.16 16.65
N HIS A 149 5.44 -7.11 16.29
CA HIS A 149 5.78 -8.32 15.52
C HIS A 149 4.86 -8.49 14.32
N ILE A 150 5.46 -8.69 13.15
CA ILE A 150 4.76 -9.03 11.91
C ILE A 150 5.45 -10.20 11.21
N GLU A 151 4.68 -10.94 10.42
CA GLU A 151 5.21 -11.95 9.49
C GLU A 151 4.76 -11.63 8.08
N PHE A 152 5.63 -11.82 7.09
CA PHE A 152 5.28 -11.73 5.69
C PHE A 152 5.65 -13.03 4.99
N ALA A 153 4.68 -13.64 4.30
CA ALA A 153 4.87 -14.80 3.44
C ALA A 153 4.59 -14.40 2.00
N GLY A 154 5.64 -14.32 1.17
CA GLY A 154 5.55 -14.00 -0.25
C GLY A 154 5.46 -15.28 -1.09
N GLU A 155 4.65 -15.24 -2.13
CA GLU A 155 4.40 -16.34 -3.06
C GLU A 155 5.09 -16.06 -4.39
N GLY A 156 6.07 -16.90 -4.76
CA GLY A 156 6.77 -16.84 -6.04
C GLY A 156 6.09 -17.70 -7.11
N TRP A 157 6.02 -17.19 -8.33
CA TRP A 157 5.56 -17.93 -9.52
C TRP A 157 6.58 -17.81 -10.64
N VAL A 158 6.65 -18.88 -11.49
CA VAL A 158 7.45 -18.90 -12.71
C VAL A 158 6.74 -19.80 -13.74
N GLY A 159 6.75 -19.42 -15.01
CA GLY A 159 6.10 -20.21 -16.06
C GLY A 159 4.59 -20.39 -15.86
N GLY A 160 3.92 -19.41 -15.25
CA GLY A 160 2.48 -19.43 -14.96
C GLY A 160 2.08 -20.40 -13.83
N LYS A 161 3.02 -20.85 -12.99
CA LYS A 161 2.78 -21.84 -11.93
C LYS A 161 3.44 -21.41 -10.61
N PRO A 162 2.89 -21.83 -9.46
CA PRO A 162 3.53 -21.66 -8.18
C PRO A 162 4.96 -22.25 -8.19
N ALA A 163 5.90 -21.50 -7.59
CA ALA A 163 7.30 -21.87 -7.47
C ALA A 163 7.70 -21.87 -5.98
N PRO A 164 7.50 -22.96 -5.25
CA PRO A 164 7.72 -23.04 -3.79
C PRO A 164 9.16 -22.66 -3.39
N ASP A 165 10.15 -22.96 -4.21
CA ASP A 165 11.58 -22.63 -3.97
C ASP A 165 11.85 -21.12 -4.06
N HIS A 166 10.90 -20.33 -4.55
CA HIS A 166 10.93 -18.88 -4.66
C HIS A 166 9.93 -18.18 -3.71
N CYS A 167 9.34 -18.92 -2.78
CA CYS A 167 8.56 -18.36 -1.69
C CYS A 167 9.49 -17.84 -0.59
N VAL A 168 9.09 -16.75 0.06
CA VAL A 168 9.86 -16.15 1.15
C VAL A 168 8.98 -16.03 2.38
N THR A 169 9.52 -16.33 3.55
CA THR A 169 8.86 -16.03 4.84
C THR A 169 9.82 -15.19 5.67
N MET A 170 9.34 -14.04 6.14
CA MET A 170 10.07 -13.11 6.99
C MET A 170 9.31 -12.91 8.29
N LYS A 171 10.00 -13.12 9.42
CA LYS A 171 9.50 -12.78 10.76
C LYS A 171 10.23 -11.54 11.22
N LEU A 172 9.51 -10.49 11.50
CA LEU A 172 10.08 -9.17 11.74
C LEU A 172 9.63 -8.61 13.08
N VAL A 173 10.58 -7.95 13.74
CA VAL A 173 10.36 -7.24 15.00
C VAL A 173 10.63 -5.76 14.76
N ARG A 174 9.80 -4.90 15.36
CA ARG A 174 9.97 -3.45 15.30
C ARG A 174 11.26 -3.06 16.06
N LYS A 175 12.15 -2.35 15.38
CA LYS A 175 13.32 -1.76 16.01
C LYS A 175 12.90 -0.58 16.89
N LYS A 176 13.27 -0.64 18.17
CA LYS A 176 13.07 0.46 19.14
C LYS A 176 14.26 1.40 19.15
#